data_f014109cd6d206baef0e12f40ad02b63
#
_entry.id   f014109cd6d206baef0e12f40ad02b63
#
_cell.length_a   1.000
_cell.length_b   1.000
_cell.length_c   1.000
_cell.angle_alpha   90.00
_cell.angle_beta   90.00
_cell.angle_gamma   90.00
#
_symmetry.space_group_name_H-M   'P 1'
#
loop_
_entity.id
_entity.type
_entity.pdbx_description
1 polymer ?
#
loop_
_entity_poly.entity_id
_entity_poly.type
_entity_poly.pdbx_seq_one_letter_code
_entity_poly.pdbx_strand_id
1 'polypeptide(L)'
;MVGTMDVLFWQLVHLLLRGGYRIARMAERGDEVWLESARWRRPTLIRLVRADFDWSRSLRLDMEYTWQFIRRMDGRATGRGGQVVNVYIMAYPPVDDWEFLIDEPLPLLGTGDGAFHTLLIHSGNINDMLPRLEEMTGAALRPAPSAEEEDPFAAAERFKHQVLTEWRRQREEERRIFEYGRPVFTRLLMIVQVAMFFVLEWSGGSTDPNVLIRYGAKFNPLIEAGEWWRFLTPMFLHIGFLHLLTNTFALYYLGTTTERLYGSLRFLIIYATAGFFGTLSSFLFTPSISAGASGAIFGLFGALLYFGTVYRHLFFRTMGMNVISLIVVNLLFGLLVPGIDNAGHIGGLVGGFLAAGAVHLPKQTASGRQAGALAAALLLAASGLWLGFR
;
A
#
# COMPACT_ATOMS: atom_id res chain seq x y z
N MET A 1 -2.27 12.67 -41.37
CA MET A 1 -1.10 12.19 -40.61
C MET A 1 -1.21 12.47 -39.10
N VAL A 2 -1.58 13.67 -38.65
CA VAL A 2 -1.74 13.95 -37.21
C VAL A 2 -2.78 13.03 -36.59
N GLY A 3 -3.96 12.89 -37.17
CA GLY A 3 -5.00 11.97 -36.67
C GLY A 3 -4.58 10.49 -36.62
N THR A 4 -3.71 10.05 -37.52
CA THR A 4 -3.19 8.67 -37.51
C THR A 4 -2.28 8.40 -36.31
N MET A 5 -1.49 9.38 -35.86
CA MET A 5 -0.66 9.24 -34.64
C MET A 5 -1.50 9.26 -33.36
N ASP A 6 -2.63 9.98 -33.35
CA ASP A 6 -3.56 9.95 -32.23
C ASP A 6 -4.25 8.58 -32.12
N VAL A 7 -4.60 7.95 -33.25
CA VAL A 7 -5.08 6.56 -33.30
C VAL A 7 -4.04 5.62 -32.73
N LEU A 8 -2.79 5.71 -33.20
CA LEU A 8 -1.68 4.86 -32.75
C LEU A 8 -1.45 5.00 -31.24
N PHE A 9 -1.44 6.24 -30.73
CA PHE A 9 -1.26 6.53 -29.30
C PHE A 9 -2.33 5.80 -28.46
N TRP A 10 -3.60 6.03 -28.73
CA TRP A 10 -4.68 5.42 -27.95
C TRP A 10 -4.78 3.91 -28.15
N GLN A 11 -4.48 3.42 -29.35
CA GLN A 11 -4.44 1.99 -29.65
C GLN A 11 -3.32 1.29 -28.87
N LEU A 12 -2.11 1.88 -28.78
CA LEU A 12 -1.01 1.34 -28.00
C LEU A 12 -1.35 1.32 -26.50
N VAL A 13 -1.94 2.39 -25.96
CA VAL A 13 -2.44 2.39 -24.58
C VAL A 13 -3.42 1.25 -24.35
N HIS A 14 -4.39 1.08 -25.25
CA HIS A 14 -5.38 0.01 -25.15
C HIS A 14 -4.75 -1.39 -25.21
N LEU A 15 -3.79 -1.62 -26.12
CA LEU A 15 -3.11 -2.91 -26.26
C LEU A 15 -2.24 -3.23 -25.03
N LEU A 16 -1.54 -2.24 -24.48
CA LEU A 16 -0.79 -2.40 -23.23
C LEU A 16 -1.68 -2.76 -22.04
N LEU A 17 -2.86 -2.14 -21.92
CA LEU A 17 -3.84 -2.52 -20.89
C LEU A 17 -4.28 -3.98 -21.05
N ARG A 18 -4.52 -4.45 -22.27
CA ARG A 18 -4.81 -5.87 -22.55
C ARG A 18 -3.61 -6.79 -22.29
N GLY A 19 -2.39 -6.26 -22.44
CA GLY A 19 -1.13 -6.95 -22.10
C GLY A 19 -0.86 -7.07 -20.59
N GLY A 20 -1.78 -6.59 -19.73
CA GLY A 20 -1.66 -6.68 -18.26
C GLY A 20 -1.01 -5.47 -17.61
N TYR A 21 -0.88 -4.37 -18.33
CA TYR A 21 -0.48 -3.08 -17.76
C TYR A 21 -1.68 -2.38 -17.12
N ARG A 22 -1.41 -1.47 -16.20
CA ARG A 22 -2.41 -0.62 -15.54
C ARG A 22 -2.02 0.85 -15.71
N ILE A 23 -3.01 1.73 -15.81
CA ILE A 23 -2.74 3.17 -15.85
C ILE A 23 -2.37 3.64 -14.44
N ALA A 24 -1.13 4.11 -14.28
CA ALA A 24 -0.64 4.74 -13.08
C ALA A 24 -1.05 6.22 -13.00
N ARG A 25 -0.94 6.92 -14.14
CA ARG A 25 -1.27 8.34 -14.28
C ARG A 25 -1.67 8.65 -15.72
N MET A 26 -2.55 9.62 -15.89
CA MET A 26 -2.91 10.20 -17.17
C MET A 26 -2.92 11.73 -17.01
N ALA A 27 -2.33 12.45 -17.94
CA ALA A 27 -2.38 13.90 -17.99
C ALA A 27 -3.83 14.38 -18.28
N GLU A 28 -4.18 15.58 -17.80
CA GLU A 28 -5.53 16.14 -18.00
C GLU A 28 -5.88 16.33 -19.47
N ARG A 29 -4.90 16.67 -20.30
CA ARG A 29 -5.05 16.82 -21.74
C ARG A 29 -5.19 15.48 -22.49
N GLY A 30 -4.82 14.38 -21.84
CA GLY A 30 -4.84 13.05 -22.44
C GLY A 30 -3.73 12.79 -23.46
N ASP A 31 -2.70 13.63 -23.49
CA ASP A 31 -1.54 13.52 -24.35
C ASP A 31 -0.38 12.75 -23.74
N GLU A 32 -0.46 12.41 -22.46
CA GLU A 32 0.53 11.63 -21.73
C GLU A 32 -0.16 10.58 -20.83
N VAL A 33 0.28 9.33 -20.94
CA VAL A 33 -0.20 8.22 -20.13
C VAL A 33 0.99 7.44 -19.56
N TRP A 34 0.98 7.23 -18.25
CA TRP A 34 1.91 6.38 -17.54
C TRP A 34 1.24 5.04 -17.24
N LEU A 35 1.93 3.95 -17.61
CA LEU A 35 1.46 2.60 -17.39
C LEU A 35 2.49 1.83 -16.58
N GLU A 36 2.02 1.03 -15.62
CA GLU A 36 2.84 0.16 -14.79
C GLU A 36 2.51 -1.31 -15.03
N SER A 37 3.53 -2.14 -15.07
CA SER A 37 3.36 -3.59 -15.18
C SER A 37 2.87 -4.19 -13.87
N ALA A 38 1.87 -5.06 -13.93
CA ALA A 38 1.45 -5.86 -12.77
C ALA A 38 2.47 -6.97 -12.39
N ARG A 39 3.50 -7.21 -13.20
CA ARG A 39 4.52 -8.24 -13.01
C ARG A 39 5.59 -7.78 -12.03
N TRP A 40 5.59 -8.34 -10.82
CA TRP A 40 6.53 -7.99 -9.75
C TRP A 40 8.01 -8.28 -10.03
N ARG A 41 8.33 -9.31 -10.84
CA ARG A 41 9.73 -9.74 -11.05
C ARG A 41 10.54 -8.85 -11.99
N ARG A 42 9.89 -8.09 -12.87
CA ARG A 42 10.50 -7.07 -13.74
C ARG A 42 9.48 -5.95 -13.89
N PRO A 43 9.38 -5.06 -12.91
CA PRO A 43 8.48 -3.93 -13.01
C PRO A 43 8.93 -3.06 -14.17
N THR A 44 8.04 -2.83 -15.11
CA THR A 44 8.26 -1.94 -16.24
C THR A 44 7.28 -0.78 -16.10
N LEU A 45 7.82 0.42 -16.09
CA LEU A 45 7.05 1.66 -16.15
C LEU A 45 7.15 2.20 -17.57
N ILE A 46 6.00 2.44 -18.21
CA ILE A 46 5.95 2.96 -19.57
C ILE A 46 5.33 4.35 -19.52
N ARG A 47 6.01 5.33 -20.11
CA ARG A 47 5.45 6.64 -20.41
C ARG A 47 5.18 6.72 -21.90
N LEU A 48 3.92 6.89 -22.28
CA LEU A 48 3.54 7.18 -23.66
C LEU A 48 3.16 8.66 -23.74
N VAL A 49 3.78 9.37 -24.67
CA VAL A 49 3.55 10.80 -24.89
C VAL A 49 3.24 11.05 -26.36
N ARG A 50 2.09 11.70 -26.62
CA ARG A 50 1.74 12.24 -27.90
C ARG A 50 2.19 13.71 -27.96
N ALA A 51 3.35 13.97 -28.53
CA ALA A 51 3.91 15.30 -28.64
C ALA A 51 4.68 15.43 -29.96
N ASP A 52 4.67 16.61 -30.53
CA ASP A 52 5.47 16.95 -31.71
C ASP A 52 6.55 17.94 -31.27
N PHE A 53 7.82 17.60 -31.49
CA PHE A 53 8.98 18.43 -31.19
C PHE A 53 9.66 18.83 -32.50
N ASP A 54 9.70 20.12 -32.81
CA ASP A 54 10.37 20.62 -34.02
C ASP A 54 11.89 20.47 -33.92
N TRP A 55 12.47 20.56 -32.71
CA TRP A 55 13.91 20.55 -32.45
C TRP A 55 14.32 19.51 -31.42
N SER A 56 15.47 18.87 -31.64
CA SER A 56 16.05 17.89 -30.74
C SER A 56 16.29 18.42 -29.30
N ARG A 57 16.55 19.74 -29.19
CA ARG A 57 16.70 20.41 -27.90
C ARG A 57 15.44 20.29 -27.03
N SER A 58 14.25 20.44 -27.61
CA SER A 58 12.99 20.33 -26.87
C SER A 58 12.74 18.89 -26.41
N LEU A 59 13.03 17.92 -27.27
CA LEU A 59 13.00 16.50 -26.95
C LEU A 59 13.95 16.18 -25.79
N ARG A 60 15.20 16.64 -25.85
CA ARG A 60 16.20 16.46 -24.79
C ARG A 60 15.73 16.99 -23.46
N LEU A 61 15.18 18.20 -23.41
CA LEU A 61 14.69 18.80 -22.16
C LEU A 61 13.58 18.00 -21.53
N ASP A 62 12.63 17.48 -22.30
CA ASP A 62 11.55 16.62 -21.78
C ASP A 62 12.10 15.26 -21.31
N MET A 63 13.05 14.67 -22.02
CA MET A 63 13.74 13.44 -21.59
C MET A 63 14.49 13.63 -20.28
N GLU A 64 15.27 14.70 -20.15
CA GLU A 64 16.04 15.02 -18.94
C GLU A 64 15.10 15.27 -17.74
N TYR A 65 14.05 16.04 -17.94
CA TYR A 65 13.03 16.28 -16.91
C TYR A 65 12.39 14.98 -16.44
N THR A 66 11.98 14.13 -17.38
CA THR A 66 11.34 12.83 -17.09
C THR A 66 12.31 11.91 -16.36
N TRP A 67 13.56 11.81 -16.81
CA TRP A 67 14.58 11.01 -16.15
C TRP A 67 14.86 11.49 -14.70
N GLN A 68 15.00 12.80 -14.49
CA GLN A 68 15.15 13.37 -13.16
C GLN A 68 13.94 13.12 -12.27
N PHE A 69 12.72 13.21 -12.82
CA PHE A 69 11.50 12.92 -12.11
C PHE A 69 11.48 11.45 -11.63
N ILE A 70 11.81 10.50 -12.50
CA ILE A 70 11.89 9.07 -12.16
C ILE A 70 12.96 8.82 -11.08
N ARG A 71 14.13 9.44 -11.21
CA ARG A 71 15.20 9.32 -10.19
C ARG A 71 14.77 9.80 -8.80
N ARG A 72 13.96 10.84 -8.71
CA ARG A 72 13.40 11.34 -7.43
C ARG A 72 12.33 10.43 -6.84
N MET A 73 11.72 9.56 -7.62
CA MET A 73 10.73 8.57 -7.12
C MET A 73 11.35 7.44 -6.28
N ASP A 74 12.66 7.51 -6.01
CA ASP A 74 13.39 6.72 -5.00
C ASP A 74 13.21 5.20 -5.15
N GLY A 75 13.22 4.70 -6.39
CA GLY A 75 13.05 3.27 -6.71
C GLY A 75 11.67 2.70 -6.41
N ARG A 76 10.74 3.51 -5.90
CA ARG A 76 9.39 3.08 -5.54
C ARG A 76 8.55 2.71 -6.76
N ALA A 77 8.80 3.36 -7.89
CA ALA A 77 8.06 3.12 -9.12
C ALA A 77 8.56 1.90 -9.90
N THR A 78 9.85 1.59 -9.80
CA THR A 78 10.49 0.56 -10.63
C THR A 78 11.05 -0.62 -9.85
N GLY A 79 11.30 -0.50 -8.52
CA GLY A 79 11.94 -1.55 -7.73
C GLY A 79 13.38 -1.86 -8.16
N ARG A 80 13.97 -2.95 -7.64
CA ARG A 80 15.30 -3.41 -8.06
C ARG A 80 15.26 -4.00 -9.47
N GLY A 81 16.08 -3.46 -10.39
CA GLY A 81 16.19 -3.94 -11.77
C GLY A 81 14.99 -3.57 -12.65
N GLY A 82 14.17 -2.59 -12.24
CA GLY A 82 13.04 -2.11 -13.02
C GLY A 82 13.46 -1.31 -14.24
N GLN A 83 12.71 -1.43 -15.32
CA GLN A 83 12.93 -0.70 -16.56
C GLN A 83 11.89 0.41 -16.73
N VAL A 84 12.32 1.53 -17.26
CA VAL A 84 11.44 2.62 -17.70
C VAL A 84 11.55 2.74 -19.21
N VAL A 85 10.41 2.71 -19.89
CA VAL A 85 10.33 2.89 -21.34
C VAL A 85 9.56 4.18 -21.61
N ASN A 86 10.27 5.19 -22.06
CA ASN A 86 9.73 6.49 -22.42
C ASN A 86 9.50 6.52 -23.93
N VAL A 87 8.24 6.59 -24.35
CA VAL A 87 7.84 6.47 -25.77
C VAL A 87 7.22 7.77 -26.22
N TYR A 88 7.85 8.40 -27.19
CA TYR A 88 7.29 9.54 -27.90
C TYR A 88 6.60 9.09 -29.17
N ILE A 89 5.39 9.56 -29.39
CA ILE A 89 4.60 9.32 -30.61
C ILE A 89 4.37 10.66 -31.25
N MET A 90 4.90 10.85 -32.47
CA MET A 90 4.87 12.12 -33.17
C MET A 90 4.61 11.91 -34.68
N ALA A 91 4.14 12.96 -35.35
CA ALA A 91 3.90 12.89 -36.77
C ALA A 91 5.20 12.84 -37.58
N TYR A 92 6.15 13.68 -37.19
CA TYR A 92 7.48 13.79 -37.78
C TYR A 92 8.53 13.86 -36.69
N PRO A 93 9.76 13.32 -36.94
CA PRO A 93 10.86 13.49 -35.99
C PRO A 93 11.34 14.95 -36.02
N PRO A 94 12.18 15.38 -35.01
CA PRO A 94 12.86 16.66 -35.05
C PRO A 94 13.62 16.88 -36.35
N VAL A 95 13.73 18.15 -36.79
CA VAL A 95 14.36 18.52 -38.07
C VAL A 95 15.90 18.50 -38.02
N ASP A 96 16.46 18.52 -36.82
CA ASP A 96 17.90 18.44 -36.57
C ASP A 96 18.29 17.03 -36.06
N ASP A 97 19.58 16.74 -35.93
CA ASP A 97 20.08 15.44 -35.47
C ASP A 97 19.58 15.15 -34.07
N TRP A 98 18.89 14.03 -33.88
CA TRP A 98 18.26 13.63 -32.61
C TRP A 98 18.54 12.16 -32.19
N GLU A 99 18.93 11.30 -33.14
CA GLU A 99 19.12 9.87 -32.95
C GLU A 99 20.08 9.58 -31.79
N PHE A 100 21.15 10.36 -31.66
CA PHE A 100 22.13 10.21 -30.57
C PHE A 100 21.56 10.40 -29.17
N LEU A 101 20.35 11.01 -29.03
CA LEU A 101 19.68 11.18 -27.73
C LEU A 101 19.07 9.88 -27.19
N ILE A 102 18.79 8.94 -28.10
CA ILE A 102 18.06 7.71 -27.76
C ILE A 102 18.88 6.43 -27.96
N ASP A 103 20.12 6.55 -28.48
CA ASP A 103 20.97 5.41 -28.79
C ASP A 103 21.34 4.58 -27.57
N GLU A 104 21.57 5.21 -26.42
CA GLU A 104 21.96 4.54 -25.20
C GLU A 104 20.94 4.77 -24.06
N PRO A 105 20.58 3.71 -23.30
CA PRO A 105 19.71 3.86 -22.15
C PRO A 105 20.42 4.60 -21.01
N LEU A 106 19.69 5.48 -20.32
CA LEU A 106 20.20 6.20 -19.17
C LEU A 106 20.10 5.34 -17.89
N PRO A 107 21.14 5.33 -17.04
CA PRO A 107 21.11 4.51 -15.81
C PRO A 107 20.14 5.08 -14.78
N LEU A 108 19.42 4.20 -14.09
CA LEU A 108 18.58 4.52 -12.94
C LEU A 108 19.33 4.20 -11.66
N LEU A 109 19.71 5.23 -10.89
CA LEU A 109 20.44 5.08 -9.63
C LEU A 109 19.59 4.35 -8.56
N GLY A 110 20.22 3.45 -7.80
CA GLY A 110 19.59 2.74 -6.70
C GLY A 110 18.77 1.51 -7.10
N THR A 111 18.65 1.20 -8.39
CA THR A 111 17.85 0.07 -8.90
C THR A 111 18.67 -1.14 -9.38
N GLY A 112 20.00 -1.12 -9.20
CA GLY A 112 20.90 -2.13 -9.77
C GLY A 112 21.00 -1.97 -11.29
N ASP A 113 20.59 -2.98 -12.06
CA ASP A 113 20.63 -2.96 -13.54
C ASP A 113 19.43 -2.23 -14.18
N GLY A 114 18.78 -1.30 -13.45
CA GLY A 114 17.65 -0.52 -13.95
C GLY A 114 18.06 0.49 -15.01
N ALA A 115 17.29 0.58 -16.10
CA ALA A 115 17.57 1.44 -17.23
C ALA A 115 16.34 2.26 -17.66
N PHE A 116 16.59 3.48 -18.12
CA PHE A 116 15.62 4.37 -18.75
C PHE A 116 15.87 4.38 -20.25
N HIS A 117 14.98 3.73 -20.97
CA HIS A 117 15.01 3.64 -22.43
C HIS A 117 14.10 4.68 -23.05
N THR A 118 14.53 5.30 -24.12
CA THR A 118 13.68 6.19 -24.91
C THR A 118 13.46 5.61 -26.30
N LEU A 119 12.21 5.59 -26.74
CA LEU A 119 11.81 5.23 -28.09
C LEU A 119 11.07 6.42 -28.71
N LEU A 120 11.36 6.69 -29.98
CA LEU A 120 10.68 7.69 -30.77
C LEU A 120 9.99 7.01 -31.94
N ILE A 121 8.66 7.05 -31.95
CA ILE A 121 7.80 6.48 -32.99
C ILE A 121 7.22 7.61 -33.82
N HIS A 122 7.48 7.58 -35.14
CA HIS A 122 6.91 8.52 -36.09
C HIS A 122 6.39 7.79 -37.34
N SER A 123 5.71 8.50 -38.23
CA SER A 123 5.05 7.91 -39.40
C SER A 123 5.97 7.05 -40.29
N GLY A 124 7.27 7.33 -40.29
CA GLY A 124 8.25 6.63 -41.13
C GLY A 124 8.88 5.38 -40.50
N ASN A 125 8.75 5.16 -39.16
CA ASN A 125 9.44 4.06 -38.47
C ASN A 125 8.56 3.14 -37.61
N ILE A 126 7.25 3.24 -37.72
CA ILE A 126 6.28 2.46 -36.94
C ILE A 126 6.60 0.97 -36.97
N ASN A 127 6.85 0.43 -38.17
CA ASN A 127 7.07 -1.01 -38.38
C ASN A 127 8.35 -1.53 -37.69
N ASP A 128 9.35 -0.67 -37.50
CA ASP A 128 10.61 -1.02 -36.85
C ASP A 128 10.55 -0.84 -35.32
N MET A 129 9.80 0.16 -34.86
CA MET A 129 9.75 0.52 -33.44
C MET A 129 8.73 -0.31 -32.66
N LEU A 130 7.63 -0.76 -33.27
CA LEU A 130 6.65 -1.60 -32.56
C LEU A 130 7.22 -2.92 -32.08
N PRO A 131 7.99 -3.70 -32.88
CA PRO A 131 8.64 -4.93 -32.40
C PRO A 131 9.59 -4.68 -31.22
N ARG A 132 10.35 -3.57 -31.24
CA ARG A 132 11.21 -3.19 -30.10
C ARG A 132 10.40 -2.90 -28.84
N LEU A 133 9.29 -2.19 -28.96
CA LEU A 133 8.41 -1.92 -27.84
C LEU A 133 7.73 -3.21 -27.34
N GLU A 134 7.36 -4.14 -28.21
CA GLU A 134 6.86 -5.48 -27.85
C GLU A 134 7.89 -6.27 -27.02
N GLU A 135 9.15 -6.30 -27.48
CA GLU A 135 10.23 -6.98 -26.78
C GLU A 135 10.45 -6.41 -25.37
N MET A 136 10.50 -5.08 -25.24
CA MET A 136 10.71 -4.40 -23.97
C MET A 136 9.55 -4.56 -22.99
N THR A 137 8.32 -4.59 -23.49
CA THR A 137 7.10 -4.64 -22.66
C THR A 137 6.59 -6.06 -22.44
N GLY A 138 6.91 -6.98 -23.35
CA GLY A 138 6.35 -8.32 -23.39
C GLY A 138 4.83 -8.34 -23.69
N ALA A 139 4.29 -7.25 -24.22
CA ALA A 139 2.90 -7.13 -24.65
C ALA A 139 2.80 -7.26 -26.16
N ALA A 140 1.79 -7.94 -26.66
CA ALA A 140 1.53 -8.00 -28.11
C ALA A 140 0.91 -6.65 -28.55
N LEU A 141 1.66 -5.89 -29.34
CA LEU A 141 1.31 -4.53 -29.75
C LEU A 141 0.95 -4.44 -31.25
N ARG A 142 0.46 -5.52 -31.82
CA ARG A 142 0.04 -5.50 -33.22
C ARG A 142 -1.24 -4.68 -33.36
N PRO A 143 -1.18 -3.49 -33.98
CA PRO A 143 -2.37 -2.73 -34.28
C PRO A 143 -3.29 -3.56 -35.16
N ALA A 144 -4.57 -3.63 -34.82
CA ALA A 144 -5.55 -4.14 -35.78
C ALA A 144 -5.49 -3.23 -37.04
N PRO A 145 -5.52 -3.79 -38.25
CA PRO A 145 -5.67 -2.95 -39.42
C PRO A 145 -6.89 -2.05 -39.19
N SER A 146 -6.68 -0.73 -39.26
CA SER A 146 -7.81 0.19 -39.34
C SER A 146 -8.66 -0.26 -40.52
N ALA A 147 -9.97 -0.42 -40.32
CA ALA A 147 -10.84 -0.61 -41.46
C ALA A 147 -10.55 0.54 -42.43
N GLU A 148 -10.22 0.23 -43.67
CA GLU A 148 -9.75 1.22 -44.69
C GLU A 148 -10.70 2.41 -44.85
N GLU A 149 -11.89 2.34 -44.28
CA GLU A 149 -12.97 3.33 -44.35
C GLU A 149 -13.22 4.12 -43.04
N GLU A 150 -12.55 3.80 -41.90
CA GLU A 150 -12.84 4.48 -40.64
C GLU A 150 -12.07 5.82 -40.56
N ASP A 151 -12.78 6.91 -40.29
CA ASP A 151 -12.17 8.22 -40.02
C ASP A 151 -11.19 8.12 -38.85
N PRO A 152 -9.90 8.53 -39.01
CA PRO A 152 -8.89 8.49 -37.97
C PRO A 152 -9.31 9.18 -36.67
N PHE A 153 -10.08 10.25 -36.74
CA PHE A 153 -10.59 10.93 -35.55
C PHE A 153 -11.60 10.05 -34.79
N ALA A 154 -12.54 9.40 -35.49
CA ALA A 154 -13.50 8.49 -34.89
C ALA A 154 -12.80 7.26 -34.25
N ALA A 155 -11.78 6.71 -34.92
CA ALA A 155 -10.99 5.61 -34.42
C ALA A 155 -10.23 6.00 -33.12
N ALA A 156 -9.59 7.17 -33.10
CA ALA A 156 -8.90 7.68 -31.92
C ALA A 156 -9.85 7.88 -30.73
N GLU A 157 -11.02 8.50 -30.94
CA GLU A 157 -12.01 8.69 -29.88
C GLU A 157 -12.60 7.36 -29.38
N ARG A 158 -12.76 6.36 -30.24
CA ARG A 158 -13.19 5.02 -29.86
C ARG A 158 -12.19 4.35 -28.91
N PHE A 159 -10.90 4.30 -29.27
CA PHE A 159 -9.85 3.73 -28.40
C PHE A 159 -9.71 4.52 -27.11
N LYS A 160 -9.73 5.84 -27.15
CA LYS A 160 -9.71 6.71 -25.98
C LYS A 160 -10.87 6.41 -25.04
N HIS A 161 -12.09 6.27 -25.56
CA HIS A 161 -13.24 5.90 -24.75
C HIS A 161 -13.07 4.53 -24.07
N GLN A 162 -12.52 3.52 -24.77
CA GLN A 162 -12.23 2.21 -24.20
C GLN A 162 -11.19 2.31 -23.07
N VAL A 163 -10.11 3.06 -23.29
CA VAL A 163 -9.06 3.29 -22.28
C VAL A 163 -9.62 4.01 -21.05
N LEU A 164 -10.41 5.08 -21.24
CA LEU A 164 -11.01 5.82 -20.14
C LEU A 164 -12.01 4.98 -19.35
N THR A 165 -12.77 4.12 -20.02
CA THR A 165 -13.71 3.19 -19.37
C THR A 165 -12.95 2.18 -18.52
N GLU A 166 -11.87 1.59 -19.05
CA GLU A 166 -11.03 0.66 -18.31
C GLU A 166 -10.33 1.35 -17.12
N TRP A 167 -9.83 2.57 -17.30
CA TRP A 167 -9.23 3.35 -16.22
C TRP A 167 -10.22 3.68 -15.09
N ARG A 168 -11.45 4.07 -15.44
CA ARG A 168 -12.53 4.28 -14.46
C ARG A 168 -12.84 2.98 -13.71
N ARG A 169 -12.92 1.86 -14.42
CA ARG A 169 -13.13 0.54 -13.81
C ARG A 169 -12.03 0.20 -12.81
N GLN A 170 -10.76 0.36 -13.19
CA GLN A 170 -9.61 0.11 -12.30
C GLN A 170 -9.67 0.98 -11.04
N ARG A 171 -9.96 2.27 -11.19
CA ARG A 171 -10.11 3.20 -10.05
C ARG A 171 -11.27 2.84 -9.13
N GLU A 172 -12.40 2.44 -9.69
CA GLU A 172 -13.55 2.00 -8.92
C GLU A 172 -13.28 0.70 -8.15
N GLU A 173 -12.56 -0.26 -8.75
CA GLU A 173 -12.13 -1.48 -8.09
C GLU A 173 -11.20 -1.17 -6.90
N GLU A 174 -10.20 -0.31 -7.08
CA GLU A 174 -9.32 0.14 -6.01
C GLU A 174 -10.09 0.89 -4.92
N ARG A 175 -10.96 1.80 -5.29
CA ARG A 175 -11.82 2.52 -4.36
C ARG A 175 -12.70 1.59 -3.54
N ARG A 176 -13.29 0.58 -4.16
CA ARG A 176 -14.11 -0.45 -3.48
C ARG A 176 -13.31 -1.28 -2.49
N ILE A 177 -12.00 -1.43 -2.67
CA ILE A 177 -11.12 -2.08 -1.71
C ILE A 177 -10.86 -1.15 -0.51
N PHE A 178 -10.52 0.11 -0.75
CA PHE A 178 -10.16 1.07 0.29
C PHE A 178 -11.35 1.70 1.04
N GLU A 179 -12.54 1.66 0.48
CA GLU A 179 -13.75 2.28 1.05
C GLU A 179 -14.85 1.25 1.29
N TYR A 180 -14.48 0.01 1.63
CA TYR A 180 -15.46 -1.05 1.91
C TYR A 180 -16.28 -0.78 3.18
N GLY A 181 -15.64 -0.40 4.28
CA GLY A 181 -16.25 -0.13 5.58
C GLY A 181 -16.35 1.35 5.90
N ARG A 182 -17.14 1.68 6.93
CA ARG A 182 -17.21 3.02 7.55
C ARG A 182 -16.55 2.97 8.92
N PRO A 183 -15.68 3.94 9.30
CA PRO A 183 -14.95 3.91 10.57
C PRO A 183 -15.86 4.33 11.74
N VAL A 184 -16.70 3.42 12.21
CA VAL A 184 -17.62 3.59 13.34
C VAL A 184 -16.96 3.17 14.64
N PHE A 185 -16.41 1.95 14.70
CA PHE A 185 -15.78 1.42 15.90
C PHE A 185 -14.47 2.10 16.24
N THR A 186 -13.70 2.55 15.24
CA THR A 186 -12.54 3.40 15.48
C THR A 186 -12.90 4.62 16.30
N ARG A 187 -13.96 5.35 15.92
CA ARG A 187 -14.43 6.52 16.64
C ARG A 187 -14.97 6.17 18.04
N LEU A 188 -15.73 5.09 18.14
CA LEU A 188 -16.27 4.62 19.41
C LEU A 188 -15.15 4.26 20.39
N LEU A 189 -14.14 3.51 19.94
CA LEU A 189 -12.97 3.16 20.76
C LEU A 189 -12.22 4.41 21.25
N MET A 190 -12.01 5.40 20.39
CA MET A 190 -11.38 6.67 20.78
C MET A 190 -12.21 7.38 21.88
N ILE A 191 -13.52 7.46 21.73
CA ILE A 191 -14.41 8.07 22.73
C ILE A 191 -14.31 7.31 24.06
N VAL A 192 -14.35 5.96 24.04
CA VAL A 192 -14.24 5.13 25.25
C VAL A 192 -12.89 5.34 25.91
N GLN A 193 -11.78 5.38 25.17
CA GLN A 193 -10.44 5.60 25.73
C GLN A 193 -10.30 6.98 26.38
N VAL A 194 -10.82 8.03 25.74
CA VAL A 194 -10.83 9.39 26.31
C VAL A 194 -11.70 9.43 27.55
N ALA A 195 -12.89 8.83 27.54
CA ALA A 195 -13.76 8.77 28.71
C ALA A 195 -13.10 8.02 29.88
N MET A 196 -12.47 6.88 29.61
CA MET A 196 -11.73 6.12 30.63
C MET A 196 -10.55 6.90 31.20
N PHE A 197 -9.85 7.67 30.38
CA PHE A 197 -8.77 8.54 30.88
C PHE A 197 -9.30 9.56 31.92
N PHE A 198 -10.42 10.20 31.65
CA PHE A 198 -11.04 11.13 32.63
C PHE A 198 -11.51 10.42 33.89
N VAL A 199 -12.00 9.17 33.79
CA VAL A 199 -12.34 8.34 34.97
C VAL A 199 -11.09 8.08 35.82
N LEU A 200 -9.95 7.74 35.20
CA LEU A 200 -8.70 7.54 35.90
C LEU A 200 -8.21 8.82 36.58
N GLU A 201 -8.24 9.96 35.89
CA GLU A 201 -7.84 11.26 36.45
C GLU A 201 -8.70 11.63 37.66
N TRP A 202 -10.02 11.43 37.56
CA TRP A 202 -10.93 11.68 38.69
C TRP A 202 -10.71 10.73 39.89
N SER A 203 -10.22 9.52 39.61
CA SER A 203 -10.05 8.46 40.64
C SER A 203 -8.71 8.47 41.35
N GLY A 204 -7.86 9.48 41.08
CA GLY A 204 -6.55 9.64 41.74
C GLY A 204 -5.38 9.81 40.75
N GLY A 205 -5.65 9.77 39.47
CA GLY A 205 -4.65 10.04 38.40
C GLY A 205 -4.34 8.84 37.53
N SER A 206 -4.21 9.10 36.25
CA SER A 206 -3.89 8.09 35.22
C SER A 206 -2.44 7.59 35.29
N THR A 207 -1.58 8.18 36.13
CA THR A 207 -0.19 7.77 36.35
C THR A 207 -0.01 7.00 37.66
N ASP A 208 -1.05 6.91 38.51
CA ASP A 208 -0.97 6.14 39.76
C ASP A 208 -1.14 4.64 39.47
N PRO A 209 -0.13 3.79 39.80
CA PRO A 209 -0.21 2.36 39.60
C PRO A 209 -1.42 1.69 40.28
N ASN A 210 -1.82 2.14 41.47
CA ASN A 210 -2.94 1.56 42.20
C ASN A 210 -4.26 1.85 41.49
N VAL A 211 -4.44 3.07 40.94
CA VAL A 211 -5.58 3.43 40.13
C VAL A 211 -5.61 2.57 38.88
N LEU A 212 -4.49 2.44 38.17
CA LEU A 212 -4.41 1.62 36.96
C LEU A 212 -4.74 0.15 37.23
N ILE A 213 -4.19 -0.44 38.31
CA ILE A 213 -4.48 -1.82 38.71
C ILE A 213 -5.97 -1.98 39.04
N ARG A 214 -6.53 -1.06 39.82
CA ARG A 214 -7.96 -1.06 40.19
C ARG A 214 -8.90 -1.06 38.97
N TYR A 215 -8.53 -0.34 37.92
CA TYR A 215 -9.33 -0.23 36.70
C TYR A 215 -9.00 -1.26 35.62
N GLY A 216 -8.12 -2.23 35.90
CA GLY A 216 -7.88 -3.38 35.06
C GLY A 216 -6.65 -3.33 34.17
N ALA A 217 -5.60 -2.58 34.57
CA ALA A 217 -4.28 -2.67 33.93
C ALA A 217 -3.75 -4.12 34.00
N LYS A 218 -2.90 -4.48 33.05
CA LYS A 218 -2.18 -5.76 33.07
C LYS A 218 -1.27 -5.78 34.31
N PHE A 219 -1.53 -6.71 35.19
CA PHE A 219 -0.76 -6.94 36.41
C PHE A 219 -0.71 -8.44 36.68
N ASN A 220 0.47 -9.05 36.52
CA ASN A 220 0.64 -10.51 36.54
C ASN A 220 0.03 -11.19 37.79
N PRO A 221 0.26 -10.72 39.01
CA PRO A 221 -0.28 -11.40 40.20
C PRO A 221 -1.81 -11.52 40.21
N LEU A 222 -2.52 -10.52 39.69
CA LEU A 222 -4.00 -10.59 39.63
C LEU A 222 -4.49 -11.45 38.46
N ILE A 223 -3.74 -11.49 37.35
CA ILE A 223 -4.04 -12.43 36.25
C ILE A 223 -3.88 -13.88 36.76
N GLU A 224 -2.79 -14.16 37.45
CA GLU A 224 -2.55 -15.48 38.08
C GLU A 224 -3.59 -15.83 39.15
N ALA A 225 -4.12 -14.82 39.85
CA ALA A 225 -5.25 -14.98 40.79
C ALA A 225 -6.63 -15.18 40.14
N GLY A 226 -6.69 -15.17 38.78
CA GLY A 226 -7.91 -15.46 38.02
C GLY A 226 -8.63 -14.24 37.41
N GLU A 227 -8.04 -13.03 37.44
CA GLU A 227 -8.64 -11.84 36.81
C GLU A 227 -8.38 -11.79 35.32
N TRP A 228 -9.00 -12.73 34.57
CA TRP A 228 -8.78 -12.95 33.12
C TRP A 228 -9.16 -11.76 32.21
N TRP A 229 -10.08 -10.90 32.67
CA TRP A 229 -10.43 -9.69 31.92
C TRP A 229 -9.26 -8.75 31.68
N ARG A 230 -8.19 -8.86 32.50
CA ARG A 230 -6.96 -8.09 32.35
C ARG A 230 -6.16 -8.43 31.07
N PHE A 231 -6.57 -9.44 30.32
CA PHE A 231 -6.05 -9.64 28.98
C PHE A 231 -6.68 -8.68 27.94
N LEU A 232 -7.81 -8.03 28.28
CA LEU A 232 -8.52 -7.12 27.38
C LEU A 232 -8.64 -5.69 27.90
N THR A 233 -8.85 -5.51 29.20
CA THR A 233 -9.10 -4.19 29.81
C THR A 233 -7.95 -3.19 29.63
N PRO A 234 -6.65 -3.59 29.58
CA PRO A 234 -5.56 -2.63 29.46
C PRO A 234 -5.63 -1.76 28.20
N MET A 235 -6.24 -2.27 27.10
CA MET A 235 -6.35 -1.53 25.84
C MET A 235 -7.23 -0.27 25.93
N PHE A 236 -7.97 -0.08 27.03
CA PHE A 236 -8.82 1.09 27.27
C PHE A 236 -8.19 2.10 28.23
N LEU A 237 -7.10 1.73 28.91
CA LEU A 237 -6.43 2.53 29.92
C LEU A 237 -5.18 3.20 29.34
N HIS A 238 -4.87 4.42 29.82
CA HIS A 238 -3.68 5.14 29.34
C HIS A 238 -2.93 5.81 30.49
N ILE A 239 -1.60 5.68 30.48
CA ILE A 239 -0.69 6.21 31.50
C ILE A 239 -0.28 7.64 31.10
N GLY A 240 -0.99 8.62 31.63
CA GLY A 240 -0.74 10.04 31.36
C GLY A 240 -1.28 10.52 29.99
N PHE A 241 -1.41 11.83 29.87
CA PHE A 241 -2.04 12.48 28.73
C PHE A 241 -1.32 12.26 27.41
N LEU A 242 0.01 12.33 27.40
CA LEU A 242 0.78 12.17 26.16
C LEU A 242 0.63 10.76 25.57
N HIS A 243 0.54 9.73 26.42
CA HIS A 243 0.30 8.36 26.01
C HIS A 243 -1.10 8.20 25.39
N LEU A 244 -2.14 8.78 26.01
CA LEU A 244 -3.47 8.82 25.41
C LEU A 244 -3.45 9.52 24.05
N LEU A 245 -2.82 10.69 23.96
CA LEU A 245 -2.80 11.51 22.75
C LEU A 245 -2.14 10.74 21.58
N THR A 246 -0.98 10.15 21.80
CA THR A 246 -0.26 9.40 20.78
C THR A 246 -1.01 8.14 20.33
N ASN A 247 -1.61 7.40 21.26
CA ASN A 247 -2.45 6.24 20.93
C ASN A 247 -3.72 6.63 20.18
N THR A 248 -4.40 7.71 20.59
CA THR A 248 -5.60 8.22 19.92
C THR A 248 -5.28 8.65 18.49
N PHE A 249 -4.15 9.34 18.29
CA PHE A 249 -3.68 9.73 16.96
C PHE A 249 -3.38 8.51 16.07
N ALA A 250 -2.65 7.54 16.60
CA ALA A 250 -2.34 6.31 15.89
C ALA A 250 -3.60 5.49 15.57
N LEU A 251 -4.53 5.39 16.53
CA LEU A 251 -5.81 4.70 16.32
C LEU A 251 -6.67 5.42 15.27
N TYR A 252 -6.68 6.76 15.25
CA TYR A 252 -7.40 7.51 14.24
C TYR A 252 -6.95 7.15 12.82
N TYR A 253 -5.64 7.14 12.55
CA TYR A 253 -5.11 6.85 11.22
C TYR A 253 -5.16 5.37 10.87
N LEU A 254 -4.61 4.50 11.71
CA LEU A 254 -4.53 3.07 11.46
C LEU A 254 -5.90 2.39 11.59
N GLY A 255 -6.66 2.77 12.60
CA GLY A 255 -8.00 2.24 12.84
C GLY A 255 -8.94 2.60 11.69
N THR A 256 -8.98 3.87 11.29
CA THR A 256 -9.80 4.32 10.16
C THR A 256 -9.43 3.56 8.87
N THR A 257 -8.14 3.41 8.60
CA THR A 257 -7.67 2.69 7.41
C THR A 257 -8.05 1.22 7.47
N THR A 258 -7.80 0.56 8.59
CA THR A 258 -8.08 -0.87 8.76
C THR A 258 -9.59 -1.14 8.75
N GLU A 259 -10.39 -0.30 9.42
CA GLU A 259 -11.85 -0.47 9.44
C GLU A 259 -12.47 -0.25 8.07
N ARG A 260 -11.94 0.70 7.26
CA ARG A 260 -12.36 0.88 5.87
C ARG A 260 -12.02 -0.34 5.00
N LEU A 261 -10.86 -0.96 5.20
CA LEU A 261 -10.43 -2.13 4.42
C LEU A 261 -11.19 -3.41 4.79
N TYR A 262 -11.38 -3.66 6.09
CA TYR A 262 -11.93 -4.92 6.59
C TYR A 262 -13.44 -4.87 6.87
N GLY A 263 -13.98 -3.67 7.09
CA GLY A 263 -15.32 -3.46 7.64
C GLY A 263 -15.36 -3.56 9.18
N SER A 264 -16.40 -3.00 9.77
CA SER A 264 -16.47 -2.73 11.22
C SER A 264 -16.38 -3.97 12.10
N LEU A 265 -17.09 -5.06 11.77
CA LEU A 265 -17.06 -6.27 12.60
C LEU A 265 -15.69 -6.97 12.56
N ARG A 266 -15.09 -7.13 11.36
CA ARG A 266 -13.76 -7.73 11.23
C ARG A 266 -12.68 -6.86 11.90
N PHE A 267 -12.78 -5.54 11.76
CA PHE A 267 -11.92 -4.60 12.47
C PHE A 267 -11.97 -4.80 13.99
N LEU A 268 -13.17 -4.92 14.55
CA LEU A 268 -13.33 -5.13 16.00
C LEU A 268 -12.72 -6.46 16.46
N ILE A 269 -12.90 -7.54 15.69
CA ILE A 269 -12.27 -8.83 15.96
C ILE A 269 -10.75 -8.72 15.91
N ILE A 270 -10.20 -8.07 14.88
CA ILE A 270 -8.75 -7.85 14.75
C ILE A 270 -8.23 -7.05 15.94
N TYR A 271 -8.87 -5.94 16.29
CA TYR A 271 -8.47 -5.07 17.39
C TYR A 271 -8.48 -5.77 18.74
N ALA A 272 -9.56 -6.49 19.06
CA ALA A 272 -9.70 -7.23 20.30
C ALA A 272 -8.70 -8.39 20.39
N THR A 273 -8.55 -9.18 19.32
CA THR A 273 -7.57 -10.27 19.25
C THR A 273 -6.15 -9.74 19.39
N ALA A 274 -5.81 -8.65 18.71
CA ALA A 274 -4.50 -8.02 18.81
C ALA A 274 -4.21 -7.50 20.23
N GLY A 275 -5.20 -6.86 20.87
CA GLY A 275 -5.08 -6.43 22.27
C GLY A 275 -4.87 -7.60 23.23
N PHE A 276 -5.59 -8.69 23.04
CA PHE A 276 -5.40 -9.93 23.80
C PHE A 276 -3.99 -10.49 23.64
N PHE A 277 -3.51 -10.66 22.40
CA PHE A 277 -2.14 -11.16 22.15
C PHE A 277 -1.05 -10.20 22.64
N GLY A 278 -1.28 -8.90 22.54
CA GLY A 278 -0.41 -7.90 23.12
C GLY A 278 -0.27 -8.07 24.62
N THR A 279 -1.40 -8.16 25.33
CA THR A 279 -1.41 -8.35 26.78
C THR A 279 -0.88 -9.73 27.17
N LEU A 280 -1.17 -10.79 26.43
CA LEU A 280 -0.61 -12.13 26.67
C LEU A 280 0.91 -12.14 26.53
N SER A 281 1.44 -11.52 25.49
CA SER A 281 2.91 -11.39 25.32
C SER A 281 3.54 -10.55 26.42
N SER A 282 2.90 -9.44 26.81
CA SER A 282 3.30 -8.64 27.96
C SER A 282 3.29 -9.46 29.29
N PHE A 283 2.26 -10.27 29.50
CA PHE A 283 2.17 -11.16 30.67
C PHE A 283 3.34 -12.14 30.76
N LEU A 284 3.76 -12.70 29.60
CA LEU A 284 4.85 -13.69 29.55
C LEU A 284 6.24 -13.06 29.70
N PHE A 285 6.46 -11.86 29.14
CA PHE A 285 7.82 -11.33 28.99
C PHE A 285 8.08 -10.01 29.74
N THR A 286 7.05 -9.41 30.34
CA THR A 286 7.18 -8.13 31.04
C THR A 286 6.55 -8.21 32.42
N PRO A 287 7.32 -8.12 33.54
CA PRO A 287 6.76 -8.18 34.87
C PRO A 287 6.05 -6.88 35.28
N SER A 288 6.36 -5.76 34.62
CA SER A 288 5.82 -4.44 34.96
C SER A 288 4.33 -4.34 34.61
N ILE A 289 3.63 -3.41 35.28
CA ILE A 289 2.26 -3.03 34.95
C ILE A 289 2.26 -2.49 33.51
N SER A 290 1.27 -2.91 32.71
CA SER A 290 1.09 -2.42 31.35
C SER A 290 -0.36 -1.96 31.14
N ALA A 291 -0.51 -0.80 30.50
CA ALA A 291 -1.79 -0.22 30.10
C ALA A 291 -1.58 0.62 28.84
N GLY A 292 -2.50 0.54 27.90
CA GLY A 292 -2.44 1.26 26.63
C GLY A 292 -3.08 0.49 25.50
N ALA A 293 -3.61 1.21 24.52
CA ALA A 293 -4.14 0.63 23.29
C ALA A 293 -3.04 0.16 22.32
N SER A 294 -1.78 0.45 22.61
CA SER A 294 -0.67 0.29 21.66
C SER A 294 -0.49 -1.14 21.16
N GLY A 295 -0.70 -2.17 21.99
CA GLY A 295 -0.68 -3.56 21.55
C GLY A 295 -1.74 -3.85 20.48
N ALA A 296 -2.98 -3.39 20.69
CA ALA A 296 -4.05 -3.51 19.70
C ALA A 296 -3.77 -2.68 18.44
N ILE A 297 -3.18 -1.49 18.57
CA ILE A 297 -2.77 -0.63 17.46
C ILE A 297 -1.64 -1.28 16.64
N PHE A 298 -0.67 -1.92 17.30
CA PHE A 298 0.33 -2.73 16.58
C PHE A 298 -0.31 -3.88 15.80
N GLY A 299 -1.40 -4.43 16.31
CA GLY A 299 -2.18 -5.41 15.57
C GLY A 299 -2.85 -4.86 14.32
N LEU A 300 -3.19 -3.57 14.28
CA LEU A 300 -3.66 -2.92 13.05
C LEU A 300 -2.54 -2.83 12.00
N PHE A 301 -1.29 -2.57 12.41
CA PHE A 301 -0.15 -2.75 11.51
C PHE A 301 -0.04 -4.19 11.00
N GLY A 302 -0.23 -5.18 11.87
CA GLY A 302 -0.29 -6.60 11.49
C GLY A 302 -1.35 -6.87 10.43
N ALA A 303 -2.55 -6.31 10.59
CA ALA A 303 -3.63 -6.42 9.61
C ALA A 303 -3.28 -5.76 8.26
N LEU A 304 -2.62 -4.61 8.28
CA LEU A 304 -2.13 -3.95 7.06
C LEU A 304 -1.02 -4.77 6.37
N LEU A 305 -0.12 -5.41 7.13
CA LEU A 305 0.85 -6.35 6.57
C LEU A 305 0.16 -7.56 5.92
N TYR A 306 -0.88 -8.10 6.56
CA TYR A 306 -1.68 -9.18 5.96
C TYR A 306 -2.35 -8.73 4.66
N PHE A 307 -2.92 -7.52 4.61
CA PHE A 307 -3.42 -6.91 3.38
C PHE A 307 -2.32 -6.89 2.29
N GLY A 308 -1.09 -6.57 2.66
CA GLY A 308 0.08 -6.60 1.78
C GLY A 308 0.44 -7.99 1.24
N THR A 309 0.09 -9.09 1.94
CA THR A 309 0.29 -10.44 1.40
C THR A 309 -0.73 -10.81 0.32
N VAL A 310 -1.91 -10.20 0.38
CA VAL A 310 -3.02 -10.44 -0.56
C VAL A 310 -2.97 -9.49 -1.76
N TYR A 311 -2.81 -8.21 -1.50
CA TYR A 311 -2.77 -7.14 -2.51
C TYR A 311 -1.39 -6.48 -2.55
N ARG A 312 -0.34 -7.29 -2.80
CA ARG A 312 1.05 -6.88 -2.68
C ARG A 312 1.39 -5.60 -3.47
N HIS A 313 1.01 -5.55 -4.75
CA HIS A 313 1.29 -4.40 -5.60
C HIS A 313 0.60 -3.13 -5.07
N LEU A 314 -0.69 -3.23 -4.74
CA LEU A 314 -1.48 -2.12 -4.23
C LEU A 314 -0.94 -1.62 -2.88
N PHE A 315 -0.56 -2.53 -1.98
CA PHE A 315 0.01 -2.22 -0.68
C PHE A 315 1.30 -1.40 -0.81
N PHE A 316 2.28 -1.90 -1.58
CA PHE A 316 3.57 -1.20 -1.71
C PHE A 316 3.45 0.11 -2.48
N ARG A 317 2.53 0.21 -3.45
CA ARG A 317 2.25 1.46 -4.16
C ARG A 317 1.64 2.54 -3.25
N THR A 318 0.80 2.16 -2.28
CA THR A 318 0.02 3.13 -1.49
C THR A 318 0.58 3.41 -0.10
N MET A 319 0.90 2.37 0.68
CA MET A 319 1.20 2.52 2.11
C MET A 319 2.32 1.61 2.64
N GLY A 320 2.78 0.63 1.87
CA GLY A 320 3.60 -0.47 2.38
C GLY A 320 4.88 -0.01 3.07
N MET A 321 5.66 0.87 2.43
CA MET A 321 6.90 1.39 3.03
C MET A 321 6.64 2.22 4.29
N ASN A 322 5.58 3.03 4.31
CA ASN A 322 5.21 3.82 5.48
C ASN A 322 4.83 2.92 6.66
N VAL A 323 4.02 1.87 6.40
CA VAL A 323 3.63 0.87 7.42
C VAL A 323 4.87 0.18 8.00
N ILE A 324 5.76 -0.33 7.15
CA ILE A 324 6.99 -1.01 7.59
C ILE A 324 7.90 -0.06 8.37
N SER A 325 8.13 1.14 7.85
CA SER A 325 8.97 2.14 8.53
C SER A 325 8.42 2.54 9.89
N LEU A 326 7.10 2.74 10.00
CA LEU A 326 6.46 3.06 11.27
C LEU A 326 6.58 1.91 12.28
N ILE A 327 6.43 0.66 11.87
CA ILE A 327 6.66 -0.51 12.73
C ILE A 327 8.09 -0.49 13.27
N VAL A 328 9.07 -0.38 12.36
CA VAL A 328 10.49 -0.40 12.74
C VAL A 328 10.83 0.75 13.67
N VAL A 329 10.44 1.98 13.34
CA VAL A 329 10.72 3.17 14.16
C VAL A 329 10.10 3.04 15.55
N ASN A 330 8.83 2.60 15.64
CA ASN A 330 8.18 2.46 16.95
C ASN A 330 8.79 1.33 17.79
N LEU A 331 9.18 0.19 17.20
CA LEU A 331 9.87 -0.87 17.93
C LEU A 331 11.27 -0.42 18.41
N LEU A 332 12.03 0.28 17.57
CA LEU A 332 13.32 0.85 17.97
C LEU A 332 13.17 1.89 19.08
N PHE A 333 12.16 2.77 18.96
CA PHE A 333 11.85 3.73 20.01
C PHE A 333 11.50 3.05 21.33
N GLY A 334 10.72 1.96 21.29
CA GLY A 334 10.38 1.15 22.45
C GLY A 334 11.57 0.41 23.09
N LEU A 335 12.67 0.18 22.35
CA LEU A 335 13.92 -0.33 22.92
C LEU A 335 14.73 0.75 23.62
N LEU A 336 14.61 2.00 23.17
CA LEU A 336 15.39 3.13 23.69
C LEU A 336 14.73 3.82 24.89
N VAL A 337 13.37 3.78 24.96
CA VAL A 337 12.61 4.47 26.00
C VAL A 337 12.15 3.47 27.06
N PRO A 338 12.64 3.59 28.32
CA PRO A 338 12.17 2.74 29.40
C PRO A 338 10.66 2.87 29.64
N GLY A 339 10.02 1.76 29.99
CA GLY A 339 8.58 1.73 30.28
C GLY A 339 7.70 1.47 29.07
N ILE A 340 8.25 1.38 27.86
CA ILE A 340 7.50 0.94 26.68
C ILE A 340 7.49 -0.60 26.60
N ASP A 341 6.30 -1.17 26.48
CA ASP A 341 6.08 -2.62 26.45
C ASP A 341 6.23 -3.18 25.04
N ASN A 342 7.47 -3.37 24.60
CA ASN A 342 7.75 -3.95 23.28
C ASN A 342 7.26 -5.40 23.14
N ALA A 343 7.20 -6.16 24.21
CA ALA A 343 6.62 -7.50 24.16
C ALA A 343 5.12 -7.42 23.79
N GLY A 344 4.41 -6.48 24.40
CA GLY A 344 3.01 -6.19 24.06
C GLY A 344 2.83 -5.72 22.61
N HIS A 345 3.75 -4.90 22.09
CA HIS A 345 3.72 -4.44 20.69
C HIS A 345 3.91 -5.61 19.71
N ILE A 346 4.91 -6.47 19.92
CA ILE A 346 5.19 -7.62 19.05
C ILE A 346 4.05 -8.64 19.13
N GLY A 347 3.55 -8.94 20.33
CA GLY A 347 2.41 -9.83 20.50
C GLY A 347 1.17 -9.31 19.77
N GLY A 348 0.88 -8.03 19.90
CA GLY A 348 -0.20 -7.36 19.18
C GLY A 348 -0.05 -7.44 17.67
N LEU A 349 1.14 -7.14 17.14
CA LEU A 349 1.46 -7.22 15.71
C LEU A 349 1.17 -8.62 15.13
N VAL A 350 1.67 -9.66 15.81
CA VAL A 350 1.46 -11.06 15.42
C VAL A 350 -0.02 -11.44 15.54
N GLY A 351 -0.66 -11.12 16.67
CA GLY A 351 -2.08 -11.40 16.89
C GLY A 351 -2.98 -10.75 15.86
N GLY A 352 -2.70 -9.48 15.52
CA GLY A 352 -3.45 -8.75 14.51
C GLY A 352 -3.26 -9.29 13.08
N PHE A 353 -2.04 -9.70 12.73
CA PHE A 353 -1.75 -10.36 11.45
C PHE A 353 -2.54 -11.67 11.31
N LEU A 354 -2.51 -12.53 12.33
CA LEU A 354 -3.22 -13.80 12.34
C LEU A 354 -4.74 -13.60 12.35
N ALA A 355 -5.25 -12.65 13.17
CA ALA A 355 -6.67 -12.32 13.20
C ALA A 355 -7.15 -11.82 11.83
N ALA A 356 -6.37 -10.95 11.16
CA ALA A 356 -6.68 -10.49 9.82
C ALA A 356 -6.76 -11.63 8.80
N GLY A 357 -5.85 -12.62 8.92
CA GLY A 357 -5.90 -13.85 8.14
C GLY A 357 -7.14 -14.69 8.43
N ALA A 358 -7.51 -14.83 9.71
CA ALA A 358 -8.67 -15.62 10.14
C ALA A 358 -10.00 -15.00 9.70
N VAL A 359 -10.16 -13.67 9.79
CA VAL A 359 -11.41 -13.00 9.36
C VAL A 359 -11.44 -12.71 7.85
N HIS A 360 -10.32 -12.80 7.18
CA HIS A 360 -10.02 -12.49 5.77
C HIS A 360 -10.56 -11.12 5.27
N LEU A 361 -10.07 -10.67 4.13
CA LEU A 361 -10.55 -9.45 3.48
C LEU A 361 -11.96 -9.67 2.87
N PRO A 362 -12.77 -8.61 2.79
CA PRO A 362 -14.08 -8.67 2.14
C PRO A 362 -13.98 -9.22 0.72
N LYS A 363 -15.01 -9.93 0.29
CA LYS A 363 -15.12 -10.56 -1.06
C LYS A 363 -14.10 -11.65 -1.38
N GLN A 364 -13.27 -12.06 -0.44
CA GLN A 364 -12.46 -13.25 -0.60
C GLN A 364 -13.28 -14.50 -0.24
N THR A 365 -13.09 -15.57 -0.98
CA THR A 365 -13.64 -16.89 -0.64
C THR A 365 -12.84 -17.51 0.51
N ALA A 366 -13.52 -18.23 1.38
CA ALA A 366 -12.86 -19.01 2.42
C ALA A 366 -11.80 -19.94 1.83
N SER A 367 -10.62 -19.96 2.42
CA SER A 367 -9.49 -20.74 1.93
C SER A 367 -8.76 -21.45 3.06
N GLY A 368 -7.93 -22.42 2.71
CA GLY A 368 -7.05 -23.10 3.68
C GLY A 368 -6.13 -22.14 4.46
N ARG A 369 -5.79 -20.97 3.88
CA ARG A 369 -5.02 -19.93 4.57
C ARG A 369 -5.78 -19.34 5.75
N GLN A 370 -7.10 -19.16 5.63
CA GLN A 370 -7.96 -18.68 6.72
C GLN A 370 -7.98 -19.67 7.89
N ALA A 371 -8.22 -20.95 7.59
CA ALA A 371 -8.20 -22.01 8.60
C ALA A 371 -6.82 -22.13 9.26
N GLY A 372 -5.75 -22.04 8.48
CA GLY A 372 -4.37 -22.05 8.99
C GLY A 372 -4.07 -20.86 9.91
N ALA A 373 -4.50 -19.65 9.56
CA ALA A 373 -4.33 -18.46 10.39
C ALA A 373 -5.10 -18.57 11.72
N LEU A 374 -6.34 -19.06 11.67
CA LEU A 374 -7.15 -19.30 12.87
C LEU A 374 -6.50 -20.37 13.77
N ALA A 375 -6.08 -21.50 13.18
CA ALA A 375 -5.41 -22.57 13.92
C ALA A 375 -4.11 -22.07 14.57
N ALA A 376 -3.29 -21.30 13.84
CA ALA A 376 -2.07 -20.70 14.39
C ALA A 376 -2.38 -19.74 15.54
N ALA A 377 -3.41 -18.89 15.42
CA ALA A 377 -3.82 -17.99 16.50
C ALA A 377 -4.25 -18.77 17.75
N LEU A 378 -5.09 -19.79 17.59
CA LEU A 378 -5.56 -20.63 18.71
C LEU A 378 -4.41 -21.38 19.39
N LEU A 379 -3.51 -21.97 18.61
CA LEU A 379 -2.33 -22.69 19.13
C LEU A 379 -1.40 -21.75 19.90
N LEU A 380 -1.11 -20.57 19.37
CA LEU A 380 -0.27 -19.57 20.05
C LEU A 380 -0.93 -19.07 21.33
N ALA A 381 -2.25 -18.79 21.30
CA ALA A 381 -2.99 -18.39 22.50
C ALA A 381 -2.95 -19.49 23.58
N ALA A 382 -3.26 -20.72 23.21
CA ALA A 382 -3.26 -21.87 24.13
C ALA A 382 -1.86 -22.12 24.71
N SER A 383 -0.81 -22.09 23.85
CA SER A 383 0.59 -22.27 24.30
C SER A 383 1.04 -21.13 25.22
N GLY A 384 0.69 -19.88 24.88
CA GLY A 384 1.04 -18.72 25.70
C GLY A 384 0.34 -18.75 27.06
N LEU A 385 -0.95 -19.08 27.12
CA LEU A 385 -1.67 -19.24 28.39
C LEU A 385 -1.09 -20.39 29.21
N TRP A 386 -0.82 -21.55 28.60
CA TRP A 386 -0.21 -22.68 29.29
C TRP A 386 1.17 -22.35 29.88
N LEU A 387 2.01 -21.61 29.13
CA LEU A 387 3.32 -21.17 29.62
C LEU A 387 3.22 -20.16 30.75
N GLY A 388 2.24 -19.25 30.69
CA GLY A 388 2.07 -18.19 31.69
C GLY A 388 1.47 -18.65 33.01
N PHE A 389 0.69 -19.75 33.01
CA PHE A 389 0.08 -20.31 34.21
C PHE A 389 0.81 -21.58 34.73
N ARG A 390 1.97 -21.91 34.21
CA ARG A 390 2.82 -23.01 34.65
C ARG A 390 3.82 -22.52 35.72
#